data_099e3b2a0ec70a4bc2d6f12c8653ac4e
#
_entry.id   099e3b2a0ec70a4bc2d6f12c8653ac4e
#
_cell.length_a   1.000
_cell.length_b   1.000
_cell.length_c   1.000
_cell.angle_alpha   90.00
_cell.angle_beta   90.00
_cell.angle_gamma   90.00
#
_symmetry.space_group_name_H-M   'P 1'
#
loop_
_entity.id
_entity.type
_entity.pdbx_description
1 polymer ?
#
loop_
_entity_poly.entity_id
_entity_poly.type
_entity_poly.pdbx_seq_one_letter_code
_entity_poly.pdbx_strand_id
1 'polypeptide(L)'
;MDPAPIREWLRTTAQLIDQEKDRLTELDSAIGDGDHGVNMQRGFTAVARFLQEDRPQDETAGQLLVATGDTLISTIGGASGPLFGSSFRALGKALDRSGPESDDRRLAAALAAARDSIQRLGAARPGDKTMYDAYGPAADAFARAA
;
A
#
# COMPACT_ATOMS: atom_id res chain seq x y z
N MET A 1 15.78 -7.25 -3.79
CA MET A 1 14.52 -7.76 -4.42
C MET A 1 14.34 -7.10 -5.78
N ASP A 2 14.00 -7.90 -6.79
CA ASP A 2 13.68 -7.43 -8.14
C ASP A 2 12.45 -6.50 -8.13
N PRO A 3 12.47 -5.31 -8.76
CA PRO A 3 11.31 -4.42 -8.84
C PRO A 3 10.19 -4.92 -9.77
N ALA A 4 10.45 -5.86 -10.68
CA ALA A 4 9.45 -6.31 -11.67
C ALA A 4 8.19 -6.94 -11.04
N PRO A 5 8.27 -7.84 -10.05
CA PRO A 5 7.08 -8.35 -9.36
C PRO A 5 6.29 -7.26 -8.62
N ILE A 6 6.98 -6.28 -8.02
CA ILE A 6 6.32 -5.16 -7.35
C ILE A 6 5.57 -4.29 -8.36
N ARG A 7 6.17 -4.05 -9.52
CA ARG A 7 5.55 -3.28 -10.61
C ARG A 7 4.27 -3.96 -11.13
N GLU A 8 4.31 -5.28 -11.29
CA GLU A 8 3.15 -6.05 -11.71
C GLU A 8 2.05 -6.09 -10.64
N TRP A 9 2.43 -6.26 -9.37
CA TRP A 9 1.49 -6.16 -8.25
C TRP A 9 0.77 -4.81 -8.22
N LEU A 10 1.48 -3.69 -8.38
CA LEU A 10 0.89 -2.35 -8.39
C LEU A 10 -0.06 -2.14 -9.59
N ARG A 11 0.28 -2.69 -10.78
CA ARG A 11 -0.62 -2.64 -11.96
C ARG A 11 -1.90 -3.42 -11.71
N THR A 12 -1.77 -4.64 -11.22
CA THR A 12 -2.92 -5.50 -10.88
C THR A 12 -3.78 -4.84 -9.81
N THR A 13 -3.17 -4.24 -8.79
CA THR A 13 -3.90 -3.50 -7.75
C THR A 13 -4.69 -2.34 -8.36
N ALA A 14 -4.09 -1.56 -9.25
CA ALA A 14 -4.79 -0.45 -9.92
C ALA A 14 -6.00 -0.93 -10.75
N GLN A 15 -5.87 -2.05 -11.45
CA GLN A 15 -6.96 -2.66 -12.21
C GLN A 15 -8.09 -3.16 -11.31
N LEU A 16 -7.76 -3.83 -10.20
CA LEU A 16 -8.76 -4.33 -9.26
C LEU A 16 -9.50 -3.18 -8.56
N ILE A 17 -8.80 -2.13 -8.17
CA ILE A 17 -9.43 -0.92 -7.59
C ILE A 17 -10.39 -0.26 -8.59
N ASP A 18 -10.02 -0.19 -9.86
CA ASP A 18 -10.89 0.35 -10.91
C ASP A 18 -12.16 -0.50 -11.08
N GLN A 19 -12.04 -1.82 -11.07
CA GLN A 19 -13.16 -2.76 -11.19
C GLN A 19 -14.10 -2.72 -9.98
N GLU A 20 -13.55 -2.57 -8.77
CA GLU A 20 -14.30 -2.61 -7.51
C GLU A 20 -14.71 -1.22 -7.00
N LYS A 21 -14.48 -0.17 -7.78
CA LYS A 21 -14.73 1.22 -7.37
C LYS A 21 -16.14 1.46 -6.83
N ASP A 22 -17.15 1.01 -7.57
CA ASP A 22 -18.54 1.25 -7.19
C ASP A 22 -18.92 0.49 -5.92
N ARG A 23 -18.42 -0.74 -5.76
CA ARG A 23 -18.60 -1.52 -4.55
C ARG A 23 -17.94 -0.89 -3.34
N LEU A 24 -16.71 -0.38 -3.49
CA LEU A 24 -16.00 0.33 -2.40
C LEU A 24 -16.77 1.60 -2.00
N THR A 25 -17.33 2.32 -2.94
CA THR A 25 -18.17 3.50 -2.70
C THR A 25 -19.47 3.12 -1.97
N GLU A 26 -20.14 2.03 -2.37
CA GLU A 26 -21.35 1.53 -1.71
C GLU A 26 -21.08 1.13 -0.25
N LEU A 27 -19.99 0.40 0.00
CA LEU A 27 -19.60 0.00 1.35
C LEU A 27 -19.32 1.20 2.26
N ASP A 28 -18.64 2.21 1.74
CA ASP A 28 -18.35 3.44 2.46
C ASP A 28 -19.60 4.26 2.76
N SER A 29 -20.55 4.32 1.82
CA SER A 29 -21.81 5.06 1.97
C SER A 29 -22.67 4.58 3.15
N ALA A 30 -22.44 3.35 3.63
CA ALA A 30 -23.17 2.80 4.76
C ALA A 30 -22.75 3.41 6.10
N ILE A 31 -21.50 3.91 6.22
CA ILE A 31 -20.92 4.42 7.48
C ILE A 31 -20.03 5.66 7.29
N GLY A 32 -19.76 6.05 6.05
CA GLY A 32 -18.92 7.20 5.67
C GLY A 32 -19.65 8.18 4.76
N ASP A 33 -18.88 8.89 3.94
CA ASP A 33 -19.37 9.90 2.99
C ASP A 33 -19.50 9.40 1.56
N GLY A 34 -19.24 8.11 1.32
CA GLY A 34 -19.43 7.47 0.02
C GLY A 34 -18.41 7.86 -1.04
N ASP A 35 -17.21 8.26 -0.66
CA ASP A 35 -16.17 8.71 -1.61
C ASP A 35 -14.96 7.78 -1.73
N HIS A 36 -14.88 6.72 -0.91
CA HIS A 36 -13.70 5.86 -0.81
C HIS A 36 -13.31 5.23 -2.15
N GLY A 37 -14.27 4.65 -2.87
CA GLY A 37 -14.00 4.01 -4.17
C GLY A 37 -13.44 4.98 -5.20
N VAL A 38 -14.04 6.18 -5.31
CA VAL A 38 -13.60 7.24 -6.23
C VAL A 38 -12.21 7.74 -5.86
N ASN A 39 -11.95 7.95 -4.57
CA ASN A 39 -10.66 8.38 -4.05
C ASN A 39 -9.57 7.35 -4.32
N MET A 40 -9.82 6.07 -4.06
CA MET A 40 -8.87 4.98 -4.32
C MET A 40 -8.60 4.83 -5.81
N GLN A 41 -9.64 4.86 -6.66
CA GLN A 41 -9.47 4.82 -8.12
C GLN A 41 -8.57 5.97 -8.60
N ARG A 42 -8.82 7.20 -8.15
CA ARG A 42 -8.01 8.37 -8.52
C ARG A 42 -6.54 8.17 -8.16
N GLY A 43 -6.26 7.70 -6.95
CA GLY A 43 -4.90 7.45 -6.48
C GLY A 43 -4.20 6.37 -7.28
N PHE A 44 -4.84 5.21 -7.49
CA PHE A 44 -4.22 4.11 -8.23
C PHE A 44 -4.17 4.34 -9.74
N THR A 45 -5.04 5.19 -10.31
CA THR A 45 -4.89 5.68 -11.69
C THR A 45 -3.60 6.52 -11.82
N ALA A 46 -3.29 7.38 -10.84
CA ALA A 46 -2.04 8.14 -10.83
C ALA A 46 -0.83 7.21 -10.69
N VAL A 47 -0.90 6.18 -9.83
CA VAL A 47 0.14 5.15 -9.72
C VAL A 47 0.33 4.42 -11.06
N ALA A 48 -0.75 3.99 -11.73
CA ALA A 48 -0.66 3.32 -13.02
C ALA A 48 0.00 4.19 -14.10
N ARG A 49 -0.24 5.50 -14.09
CA ARG A 49 0.41 6.45 -15.01
C ARG A 49 1.90 6.56 -14.74
N PHE A 50 2.30 6.79 -13.50
CA PHE A 50 3.71 6.92 -13.16
C PHE A 50 4.50 5.63 -13.44
N LEU A 51 3.87 4.45 -13.38
CA LEU A 51 4.49 3.18 -13.76
C LEU A 51 4.79 3.05 -15.27
N GLN A 52 4.16 3.89 -16.10
CA GLN A 52 4.38 3.96 -17.56
C GLN A 52 5.44 4.98 -17.96
N GLU A 53 5.84 5.86 -17.04
CA GLU A 53 6.87 6.87 -17.29
C GLU A 53 8.24 6.21 -17.45
N ASP A 54 9.17 6.90 -18.12
CA ASP A 54 10.56 6.49 -18.22
C ASP A 54 11.22 6.63 -16.84
N ARG A 55 11.61 5.49 -16.26
CA ARG A 55 12.13 5.42 -14.91
C ARG A 55 13.58 4.96 -14.90
N PRO A 56 14.37 5.33 -13.88
CA PRO A 56 15.76 4.88 -13.77
C PRO A 56 15.88 3.35 -13.88
N GLN A 57 16.86 2.87 -14.65
CA GLN A 57 17.08 1.43 -14.84
C GLN A 57 17.54 0.73 -13.55
N ASP A 58 18.13 1.48 -12.63
CA ASP A 58 18.63 1.03 -11.33
C ASP A 58 17.62 1.26 -10.18
N GLU A 59 16.36 1.60 -10.51
CA GLU A 59 15.33 1.79 -9.50
C GLU A 59 15.07 0.51 -8.71
N THR A 60 15.18 0.60 -7.38
CA THR A 60 14.92 -0.52 -6.49
C THR A 60 13.42 -0.74 -6.25
N ALA A 61 13.04 -1.95 -5.81
CA ALA A 61 11.67 -2.25 -5.37
C ALA A 61 11.20 -1.30 -4.24
N GLY A 62 12.08 -0.95 -3.32
CA GLY A 62 11.77 -0.02 -2.24
C GLY A 62 11.55 1.41 -2.71
N GLN A 63 12.36 1.90 -3.64
CA GLN A 63 12.17 3.22 -4.25
C GLN A 63 10.84 3.31 -5.00
N LEU A 64 10.47 2.26 -5.73
CA LEU A 64 9.19 2.16 -6.42
C LEU A 64 8.00 2.25 -5.45
N LEU A 65 8.08 1.55 -4.32
CA LEU A 65 7.04 1.58 -3.28
C LEU A 65 6.98 2.94 -2.57
N VAL A 66 8.12 3.60 -2.32
CA VAL A 66 8.14 4.96 -1.76
C VAL A 66 7.47 5.94 -2.72
N ALA A 67 7.80 5.90 -4.01
CA ALA A 67 7.17 6.75 -5.02
C ALA A 67 5.66 6.48 -5.16
N THR A 68 5.24 5.21 -5.05
CA THR A 68 3.82 4.85 -4.95
C THR A 68 3.16 5.53 -3.76
N GLY A 69 3.78 5.46 -2.58
CA GLY A 69 3.27 6.10 -1.37
C GLY A 69 3.14 7.61 -1.50
N ASP A 70 4.13 8.27 -2.09
CA ASP A 70 4.10 9.73 -2.33
C ASP A 70 2.98 10.10 -3.32
N THR A 71 2.77 9.30 -4.36
CA THR A 71 1.68 9.48 -5.32
C THR A 71 0.32 9.36 -4.64
N LEU A 72 0.12 8.35 -3.80
CA LEU A 72 -1.14 8.15 -3.08
C LEU A 72 -1.42 9.30 -2.09
N ILE A 73 -0.42 9.77 -1.34
CA ILE A 73 -0.57 10.92 -0.42
C ILE A 73 -1.02 12.17 -1.18
N SER A 74 -0.45 12.41 -2.36
CA SER A 74 -0.73 13.63 -3.13
C SER A 74 -2.05 13.59 -3.91
N THR A 75 -2.62 12.40 -4.12
CA THR A 75 -3.78 12.23 -5.02
C THR A 75 -5.04 11.72 -4.32
N ILE A 76 -4.93 10.99 -3.22
CA ILE A 76 -6.09 10.48 -2.47
C ILE A 76 -6.46 11.49 -1.38
N GLY A 77 -7.73 11.89 -1.36
CA GLY A 77 -8.29 12.73 -0.30
C GLY A 77 -8.61 11.97 0.99
N GLY A 78 -9.02 12.71 2.03
CA GLY A 78 -9.43 12.14 3.30
C GLY A 78 -8.32 11.42 4.05
N ALA A 79 -8.69 10.50 4.95
CA ALA A 79 -7.74 9.72 5.76
C ALA A 79 -7.02 8.64 4.94
N SER A 80 -7.63 8.15 3.85
CA SER A 80 -7.10 7.05 3.06
C SER A 80 -5.76 7.39 2.41
N GLY A 81 -5.57 8.61 1.89
CA GLY A 81 -4.32 9.04 1.29
C GLY A 81 -3.14 8.91 2.25
N PRO A 82 -3.15 9.59 3.39
CA PRO A 82 -2.11 9.45 4.41
C PRO A 82 -1.91 8.02 4.91
N LEU A 83 -2.98 7.25 5.15
CA LEU A 83 -2.87 5.88 5.66
C LEU A 83 -2.20 4.93 4.65
N PHE A 84 -2.76 4.82 3.45
CA PHE A 84 -2.19 3.95 2.40
C PHE A 84 -0.83 4.46 1.96
N GLY A 85 -0.69 5.75 1.69
CA GLY A 85 0.58 6.30 1.20
C GLY A 85 1.71 6.17 2.22
N SER A 86 1.46 6.43 3.51
CA SER A 86 2.47 6.24 4.56
C SER A 86 2.83 4.76 4.74
N SER A 87 1.87 3.83 4.57
CA SER A 87 2.15 2.40 4.64
C SER A 87 3.06 1.96 3.48
N PHE A 88 2.79 2.38 2.25
CA PHE A 88 3.66 2.10 1.09
C PHE A 88 5.07 2.70 1.26
N ARG A 89 5.18 3.92 1.79
CA ARG A 89 6.48 4.53 2.12
C ARG A 89 7.25 3.75 3.17
N ALA A 90 6.57 3.31 4.24
CA ALA A 90 7.19 2.53 5.30
C ALA A 90 7.68 1.17 4.78
N LEU A 91 6.86 0.49 3.97
CA LEU A 91 7.16 -0.76 3.30
C LEU A 91 8.40 -0.61 2.40
N GLY A 92 8.43 0.39 1.53
CA GLY A 92 9.54 0.63 0.62
C GLY A 92 10.85 0.95 1.34
N LYS A 93 10.80 1.83 2.35
CA LYS A 93 11.98 2.17 3.16
C LYS A 93 12.53 0.98 3.94
N ALA A 94 11.67 0.10 4.45
CA ALA A 94 12.11 -1.09 5.16
C ALA A 94 12.71 -2.12 4.21
N LEU A 95 12.15 -2.27 3.01
CA LEU A 95 12.63 -3.18 1.99
C LEU A 95 14.05 -2.83 1.50
N ASP A 96 14.36 -1.54 1.40
CA ASP A 96 15.69 -1.05 0.96
C ASP A 96 16.77 -1.05 2.08
N ARG A 97 16.38 -1.22 3.33
CA ARG A 97 17.32 -1.33 4.46
C ARG A 97 18.08 -2.65 4.54
N SER A 98 18.19 -3.36 3.50
CA SER A 98 18.59 -4.75 3.42
C SER A 98 19.93 -5.11 4.05
N GLY A 99 19.88 -6.24 4.72
CA GLY A 99 21.01 -7.08 5.08
C GLY A 99 21.10 -8.34 4.18
N PRO A 100 21.90 -9.35 4.55
CA PRO A 100 22.07 -10.60 3.81
C PRO A 100 20.86 -11.56 3.93
N GLU A 101 19.71 -11.08 4.37
CA GLU A 101 18.52 -11.89 4.59
C GLU A 101 17.84 -12.28 3.27
N SER A 102 17.07 -13.38 3.31
CA SER A 102 16.21 -13.79 2.19
C SER A 102 15.17 -12.73 1.83
N ASP A 103 14.71 -12.70 0.58
CA ASP A 103 13.69 -11.76 0.12
C ASP A 103 12.39 -11.89 0.92
N ASP A 104 12.00 -13.10 1.34
CA ASP A 104 10.80 -13.33 2.14
C ASP A 104 10.89 -12.68 3.53
N ARG A 105 12.03 -12.83 4.21
CA ARG A 105 12.26 -12.17 5.52
C ARG A 105 12.30 -10.66 5.40
N ARG A 106 12.91 -10.15 4.35
CA ARG A 106 12.93 -8.70 4.06
C ARG A 106 11.52 -8.17 3.81
N LEU A 107 10.73 -8.91 3.04
CA LEU A 107 9.33 -8.55 2.80
C LEU A 107 8.49 -8.65 4.08
N ALA A 108 8.69 -9.66 4.92
CA ALA A 108 8.03 -9.77 6.22
C ALA A 108 8.32 -8.55 7.13
N ALA A 109 9.57 -8.13 7.22
CA ALA A 109 9.96 -6.93 7.96
C ALA A 109 9.34 -5.66 7.37
N ALA A 110 9.27 -5.57 6.05
CA ALA A 110 8.66 -4.44 5.34
C ALA A 110 7.13 -4.38 5.55
N LEU A 111 6.44 -5.51 5.53
CA LEU A 111 5.00 -5.60 5.84
C LEU A 111 4.73 -5.22 7.31
N ALA A 112 5.58 -5.63 8.24
CA ALA A 112 5.48 -5.20 9.64
C ALA A 112 5.64 -3.68 9.79
N ALA A 113 6.61 -3.08 9.10
CA ALA A 113 6.81 -1.63 9.11
C ALA A 113 5.59 -0.86 8.53
N ALA A 114 4.96 -1.39 7.49
CA ALA A 114 3.74 -0.83 6.92
C ALA A 114 2.57 -0.93 7.91
N ARG A 115 2.36 -2.10 8.54
CA ARG A 115 1.38 -2.31 9.61
C ARG A 115 1.55 -1.28 10.74
N ASP A 116 2.76 -1.12 11.23
CA ASP A 116 3.07 -0.19 12.32
C ASP A 116 2.83 1.27 11.91
N SER A 117 3.02 1.60 10.63
CA SER A 117 2.70 2.91 10.08
C SER A 117 1.18 3.17 10.08
N ILE A 118 0.38 2.19 9.65
CA ILE A 118 -1.09 2.26 9.67
C ILE A 118 -1.57 2.44 11.10
N GLN A 119 -1.08 1.61 12.03
CA GLN A 119 -1.48 1.67 13.44
C GLN A 119 -1.16 3.01 14.07
N ARG A 120 0.06 3.50 13.88
CA ARG A 120 0.51 4.78 14.47
C ARG A 120 -0.28 5.96 13.94
N LEU A 121 -0.54 6.01 12.63
CA LEU A 121 -1.23 7.13 12.01
C LEU A 121 -2.73 7.09 12.24
N GLY A 122 -3.34 5.89 12.17
CA GLY A 122 -4.76 5.68 12.37
C GLY A 122 -5.16 5.58 13.84
N ALA A 123 -4.18 5.47 14.77
CA ALA A 123 -4.40 5.21 16.20
C ALA A 123 -5.30 4.00 16.49
N ALA A 124 -5.42 3.09 15.51
CA ALA A 124 -6.31 1.93 15.57
C ALA A 124 -5.76 0.83 16.49
N ARG A 125 -6.67 0.12 17.13
CA ARG A 125 -6.39 -1.06 17.96
C ARG A 125 -7.05 -2.29 17.33
N PRO A 126 -6.52 -3.51 17.59
CA PRO A 126 -7.19 -4.74 17.19
C PRO A 126 -8.65 -4.77 17.70
N GLY A 127 -9.59 -5.05 16.80
CA GLY A 127 -11.03 -5.08 17.08
C GLY A 127 -11.79 -3.78 16.81
N ASP A 128 -11.11 -2.70 16.43
CA ASP A 128 -11.75 -1.42 16.07
C ASP A 128 -12.50 -1.45 14.73
N LYS A 129 -12.44 -2.59 14.02
CA LYS A 129 -13.07 -2.78 12.69
C LYS A 129 -12.55 -1.81 11.63
N THR A 130 -11.24 -1.61 11.61
CA THR A 130 -10.54 -0.78 10.63
C THR A 130 -9.72 -1.67 9.67
N MET A 131 -9.06 -1.05 8.67
CA MET A 131 -8.11 -1.75 7.80
C MET A 131 -6.99 -2.46 8.58
N TYR A 132 -6.71 -2.04 9.81
CA TYR A 132 -5.71 -2.67 10.67
C TYR A 132 -6.08 -4.12 11.01
N ASP A 133 -7.37 -4.42 11.18
CA ASP A 133 -7.84 -5.78 11.51
C ASP A 133 -7.72 -6.77 10.34
N ALA A 134 -7.55 -6.26 9.11
CA ALA A 134 -7.18 -7.09 7.95
C ALA A 134 -5.66 -7.14 7.77
N TYR A 135 -5.00 -5.99 7.81
CA TYR A 135 -3.58 -5.87 7.51
C TYR A 135 -2.69 -6.50 8.58
N GLY A 136 -3.01 -6.31 9.85
CA GLY A 136 -2.23 -6.84 10.98
C GLY A 136 -2.09 -8.36 10.94
N PRO A 137 -3.20 -9.13 10.96
CA PRO A 137 -3.14 -10.58 10.86
C PRO A 137 -2.47 -11.10 9.59
N ALA A 138 -2.62 -10.40 8.45
CA ALA A 138 -1.98 -10.78 7.20
C ALA A 138 -0.45 -10.65 7.28
N ALA A 139 0.06 -9.53 7.80
CA ALA A 139 1.49 -9.31 8.00
C ALA A 139 2.08 -10.34 8.98
N ASP A 140 1.39 -10.64 10.08
CA ASP A 140 1.82 -11.63 11.07
C ASP A 140 1.81 -13.07 10.50
N ALA A 141 0.82 -13.41 9.67
CA ALA A 141 0.77 -14.71 9.01
C ALA A 141 1.93 -14.89 8.02
N PHE A 142 2.21 -13.84 7.23
CA PHE A 142 3.35 -13.87 6.31
C PHE A 142 4.69 -14.03 7.07
N ALA A 143 4.88 -13.28 8.15
CA ALA A 143 6.11 -13.35 8.95
C ALA A 143 6.35 -14.73 9.60
N ARG A 144 5.28 -15.50 9.88
CA ARG A 144 5.40 -16.89 10.38
C ARG A 144 5.79 -17.87 9.28
N ALA A 145 5.49 -17.56 8.02
CA ALA A 145 5.77 -18.43 6.88
C ALA A 145 7.12 -18.15 6.20
N ALA A 146 7.70 -16.97 6.41
CA ALA A 146 8.98 -16.50 5.86
C ALA A 146 10.19 -17.00 6.68
#